data_1c1fbd3ce978515d4fb352f3ee925f41
#
_entry.id   1c1fbd3ce978515d4fb352f3ee925f41
#
_cell.length_a   1.000
_cell.length_b   1.000
_cell.length_c   1.000
_cell.angle_alpha   90.00
_cell.angle_beta   90.00
_cell.angle_gamma   90.00
#
_symmetry.space_group_name_H-M   'P 1'
#
loop_
_entity.id
_entity.type
_entity.pdbx_description
1 polymer ?
#
loop_
_entity_poly.entity_id
_entity_poly.type
_entity_poly.pdbx_seq_one_letter_code
_entity_poly.pdbx_strand_id
1 'polypeptide(L)'
;TSESNMVSEVFAKYAKEHEGVNIRIISDDINNLYTRLKTYQIDLIVAEGRILDYNFNSILLDTDYLVLAVSNENPLSRRSVITLEELKKEKLILRLPNSGTRSLFEAHLESNNEDLDAFNVTIEVDNIATIKDLVIHDFGVSILPKSACLNEIRKKKLTVIPIENLSMTREINIVYHKDFEHMDILRGITSIYQKLSASRN
;
A
#
# COMPACT_ATOMS: atom_id res chain seq x y z
N THR A 1 3.73 -6.48 4.51
CA THR A 1 4.32 -6.31 3.17
C THR A 1 3.90 -4.99 2.59
N SER A 2 4.83 -4.08 2.39
CA SER A 2 4.58 -2.88 1.60
C SER A 2 4.24 -3.32 0.17
N GLU A 3 3.03 -3.06 -0.27
CA GLU A 3 2.55 -3.36 -1.63
C GLU A 3 3.22 -2.47 -2.68
N SER A 4 4.17 -1.65 -2.26
CA SER A 4 4.94 -0.73 -3.09
C SER A 4 6.22 -1.40 -3.62
N ASN A 5 6.36 -1.48 -4.94
CA ASN A 5 7.61 -1.87 -5.61
C ASN A 5 8.80 -0.97 -5.22
N MET A 6 8.54 0.20 -4.66
CA MET A 6 9.57 1.16 -4.24
C MET A 6 10.42 0.64 -3.10
N VAL A 7 9.85 -0.10 -2.15
CA VAL A 7 10.60 -0.66 -1.01
C VAL A 7 11.68 -1.61 -1.49
N SER A 8 11.36 -2.53 -2.40
CA SER A 8 12.35 -3.47 -2.95
C SER A 8 13.46 -2.74 -3.72
N GLU A 9 13.12 -1.68 -4.46
CA GLU A 9 14.10 -0.85 -5.18
C GLU A 9 15.03 -0.10 -4.23
N VAL A 10 14.51 0.43 -3.13
CA VAL A 10 15.30 1.10 -2.09
C VAL A 10 16.34 0.15 -1.50
N PHE A 11 15.93 -1.05 -1.12
CA PHE A 11 16.84 -2.04 -0.55
C PHE A 11 17.88 -2.54 -1.57
N ALA A 12 17.48 -2.75 -2.81
CA ALA A 12 18.39 -3.13 -3.89
C ALA A 12 19.44 -2.03 -4.15
N LYS A 13 19.03 -0.76 -4.12
CA LYS A 13 19.93 0.37 -4.29
C LYS A 13 20.88 0.51 -3.09
N TYR A 14 20.38 0.34 -1.88
CA TYR A 14 21.21 0.35 -0.68
C TYR A 14 22.29 -0.72 -0.74
N ALA A 15 21.94 -1.98 -1.09
CA ALA A 15 22.91 -3.06 -1.23
C ALA A 15 23.97 -2.78 -2.33
N LYS A 16 23.56 -2.10 -3.43
CA LYS A 16 24.49 -1.72 -4.49
C LYS A 16 25.49 -0.63 -4.08
N GLU A 17 25.06 0.28 -3.20
CA GLU A 17 25.88 1.41 -2.74
C GLU A 17 26.79 1.04 -1.55
N HIS A 18 26.59 -0.14 -0.93
CA HIS A 18 27.30 -0.58 0.29
C HIS A 18 27.87 -1.99 0.11
N GLU A 19 29.18 -2.08 -0.18
CA GLU A 19 29.85 -3.36 -0.32
C GLU A 19 29.77 -4.18 0.98
N GLY A 20 29.58 -5.49 0.84
CA GLY A 20 29.47 -6.43 1.97
C GLY A 20 28.10 -6.51 2.63
N VAL A 21 27.13 -5.68 2.22
CA VAL A 21 25.77 -5.78 2.72
C VAL A 21 24.96 -6.82 1.94
N ASN A 22 24.38 -7.78 2.65
CA ASN A 22 23.47 -8.77 2.09
C ASN A 22 22.05 -8.52 2.61
N ILE A 23 21.09 -8.34 1.72
CA ILE A 23 19.69 -8.07 2.07
C ILE A 23 18.82 -9.26 1.69
N ARG A 24 18.04 -9.75 2.65
CA ARG A 24 16.99 -10.74 2.44
C ARG A 24 15.63 -10.07 2.66
N ILE A 25 14.79 -10.06 1.64
CA ILE A 25 13.41 -9.52 1.73
C ILE A 25 12.46 -10.70 1.88
N ILE A 26 11.64 -10.66 2.92
CA ILE A 26 10.61 -11.66 3.23
C ILE A 26 9.26 -10.96 3.25
N SER A 27 8.29 -11.56 2.58
CA SER A 27 6.89 -11.12 2.63
C SER A 27 6.07 -12.11 3.43
N ASP A 28 5.37 -11.63 4.46
CA ASP A 28 4.52 -12.44 5.34
C ASP A 28 3.40 -11.56 5.91
N ASP A 29 2.46 -12.15 6.63
CA ASP A 29 1.49 -11.35 7.39
C ASP A 29 2.16 -10.57 8.52
N ILE A 30 1.51 -9.50 8.97
CA ILE A 30 2.11 -8.57 9.92
C ILE A 30 2.40 -9.22 11.27
N ASN A 31 1.58 -10.15 11.75
CA ASN A 31 1.76 -10.81 13.03
C ASN A 31 2.97 -11.75 13.00
N ASN A 32 3.16 -12.48 11.89
CA ASN A 32 4.34 -13.31 11.67
C ASN A 32 5.61 -12.46 11.59
N LEU A 33 5.57 -11.34 10.87
CA LEU A 33 6.70 -10.41 10.80
C LEU A 33 7.06 -9.85 12.18
N TYR A 34 6.06 -9.52 13.01
CA TYR A 34 6.28 -9.07 14.38
C TYR A 34 6.97 -10.11 15.23
N THR A 35 6.46 -11.34 15.18
CA THR A 35 7.05 -12.46 15.92
C THR A 35 8.50 -12.64 15.55
N ARG A 36 8.81 -12.55 14.25
CA ARG A 36 10.19 -12.66 13.75
C ARG A 36 11.07 -11.48 14.18
N LEU A 37 10.57 -10.26 14.17
CA LEU A 37 11.29 -9.07 14.65
C LEU A 37 11.58 -9.19 16.15
N LYS A 38 10.59 -9.60 16.94
CA LYS A 38 10.71 -9.78 18.38
C LYS A 38 11.71 -10.88 18.78
N THR A 39 11.87 -11.88 17.92
CA THR A 39 12.81 -12.99 18.12
C THR A 39 14.13 -12.81 17.36
N TYR A 40 14.40 -11.60 16.84
CA TYR A 40 15.63 -11.25 16.10
C TYR A 40 15.92 -12.13 14.87
N GLN A 41 14.88 -12.71 14.26
CA GLN A 41 14.99 -13.46 13.00
C GLN A 41 15.02 -12.54 11.78
N ILE A 42 14.56 -11.29 11.94
CA ILE A 42 14.65 -10.21 10.96
C ILE A 42 15.05 -8.94 11.70
N ASP A 43 15.69 -8.02 11.01
CA ASP A 43 16.23 -6.79 11.57
C ASP A 43 15.23 -5.61 11.47
N LEU A 44 14.46 -5.57 10.40
CA LEU A 44 13.56 -4.48 10.07
C LEU A 44 12.24 -5.01 9.49
N ILE A 45 11.16 -4.27 9.72
CA ILE A 45 9.89 -4.45 9.01
C ILE A 45 9.56 -3.15 8.28
N VAL A 46 9.10 -3.23 7.05
CA VAL A 46 8.37 -2.14 6.40
C VAL A 46 6.90 -2.48 6.44
N ALA A 47 6.14 -1.71 7.17
CA ALA A 47 4.72 -1.95 7.45
C ALA A 47 3.86 -0.71 7.19
N GLU A 48 2.60 -0.98 6.92
CA GLU A 48 1.54 0.03 6.89
C GLU A 48 0.97 0.23 8.29
N GLY A 49 0.71 1.49 8.63
CA GLY A 49 0.21 1.86 9.95
C GLY A 49 1.29 1.94 11.02
N ARG A 50 0.87 2.32 12.22
CA ARG A 50 1.74 2.42 13.39
C ARG A 50 1.68 1.15 14.21
N ILE A 51 2.83 0.81 14.76
CA ILE A 51 2.98 -0.30 15.69
C ILE A 51 3.09 0.27 17.11
N LEU A 52 2.14 -0.11 17.95
CA LEU A 52 2.10 0.27 19.35
C LEU A 52 2.65 -0.88 20.22
N ASP A 53 3.95 -1.14 20.13
CA ASP A 53 4.64 -2.06 21.03
C ASP A 53 5.88 -1.35 21.58
N TYR A 54 6.02 -1.37 22.91
CA TYR A 54 7.10 -0.71 23.65
C TYR A 54 8.51 -1.19 23.23
N ASN A 55 8.63 -2.38 22.69
CA ASN A 55 9.92 -2.94 22.29
C ASN A 55 10.42 -2.44 20.93
N PHE A 56 9.58 -1.73 20.19
CA PHE A 56 9.89 -1.30 18.84
C PHE A 56 9.87 0.21 18.71
N ASN A 57 10.72 0.71 17.83
CA ASN A 57 10.71 2.06 17.31
C ASN A 57 10.26 2.05 15.86
N SER A 58 9.73 3.17 15.39
CA SER A 58 9.35 3.33 13.99
C SER A 58 9.83 4.65 13.41
N ILE A 59 10.16 4.63 12.12
CA ILE A 59 10.47 5.82 11.33
C ILE A 59 9.44 5.90 10.20
N LEU A 60 8.74 7.03 10.12
CA LEU A 60 7.84 7.29 9.00
C LEU A 60 8.67 7.44 7.71
N LEU A 61 8.39 6.58 6.73
CA LEU A 61 8.98 6.67 5.40
C LEU A 61 8.16 7.54 4.47
N ASP A 62 6.85 7.33 4.46
CA ASP A 62 5.93 7.97 3.53
C ASP A 62 4.49 7.92 4.05
N THR A 63 3.65 8.70 3.38
CA THR A 63 2.20 8.65 3.55
C THR A 63 1.56 8.37 2.19
N ASP A 64 0.76 7.32 2.13
CA ASP A 64 0.02 6.91 0.95
C ASP A 64 -1.49 7.02 1.23
N TYR A 65 -2.31 6.93 0.21
CA TYR A 65 -3.75 6.96 0.35
C TYR A 65 -4.42 6.03 -0.68
N LEU A 66 -5.61 5.54 -0.31
CA LEU A 66 -6.40 4.71 -1.20
C LEU A 66 -7.22 5.57 -2.15
N VAL A 67 -7.33 5.07 -3.38
CA VAL A 67 -8.07 5.69 -4.47
C VAL A 67 -8.90 4.63 -5.19
N LEU A 68 -9.94 5.05 -5.90
CA LEU A 68 -10.60 4.19 -6.86
C LEU A 68 -9.76 4.07 -8.12
N ALA A 69 -9.39 2.86 -8.50
CA ALA A 69 -8.76 2.53 -9.77
C ALA A 69 -9.83 2.06 -10.77
N VAL A 70 -9.83 2.66 -11.95
CA VAL A 70 -10.78 2.35 -13.03
C VAL A 70 -10.06 2.19 -14.35
N SER A 71 -10.64 1.40 -15.26
CA SER A 71 -10.22 1.37 -16.66
C SER A 71 -10.36 2.74 -17.31
N ASN A 72 -9.51 3.08 -18.27
CA ASN A 72 -9.68 4.29 -19.07
C ASN A 72 -10.92 4.25 -19.97
N GLU A 73 -11.47 3.05 -20.20
CA GLU A 73 -12.72 2.86 -20.96
C GLU A 73 -13.96 3.04 -20.10
N ASN A 74 -13.83 2.89 -18.77
CA ASN A 74 -14.94 3.11 -17.84
C ASN A 74 -15.34 4.59 -17.83
N PRO A 75 -16.66 4.91 -17.90
CA PRO A 75 -17.13 6.30 -17.89
C PRO A 75 -16.67 7.12 -16.68
N LEU A 76 -16.44 6.49 -15.52
CA LEU A 76 -15.91 7.14 -14.32
C LEU A 76 -14.50 7.72 -14.53
N SER A 77 -13.71 7.22 -15.48
CA SER A 77 -12.35 7.72 -15.76
C SER A 77 -12.32 9.23 -16.11
N ARG A 78 -13.46 9.79 -16.51
CA ARG A 78 -13.60 11.22 -16.83
C ARG A 78 -14.01 12.08 -15.64
N ARG A 79 -14.23 11.47 -14.47
CA ARG A 79 -14.63 12.16 -13.24
C ARG A 79 -13.39 12.59 -12.45
N SER A 80 -13.46 13.74 -11.81
CA SER A 80 -12.42 14.22 -10.89
C SER A 80 -12.58 13.68 -9.46
N VAL A 81 -13.81 13.28 -9.11
CA VAL A 81 -14.20 12.72 -7.82
C VAL A 81 -15.46 11.88 -8.02
N ILE A 82 -15.66 10.84 -7.23
CA ILE A 82 -16.89 10.05 -7.21
C ILE A 82 -17.45 9.99 -5.79
N THR A 83 -18.75 9.71 -5.69
CA THR A 83 -19.46 9.47 -4.43
C THR A 83 -19.54 7.98 -4.13
N LEU A 84 -19.84 7.62 -2.87
CA LEU A 84 -20.11 6.22 -2.50
C LEU A 84 -21.33 5.66 -3.27
N GLU A 85 -22.36 6.49 -3.51
CA GLU A 85 -23.54 6.08 -4.28
C GLU A 85 -23.22 5.76 -5.76
N GLU A 86 -22.25 6.43 -6.34
CA GLU A 86 -21.74 6.07 -7.67
C GLU A 86 -20.94 4.76 -7.61
N LEU A 87 -20.11 4.57 -6.58
CA LEU A 87 -19.31 3.36 -6.39
C LEU A 87 -20.19 2.11 -6.17
N LYS A 88 -21.32 2.22 -5.44
CA LYS A 88 -22.27 1.11 -5.23
C LYS A 88 -22.84 0.54 -6.54
N LYS A 89 -22.82 1.30 -7.62
CA LYS A 89 -23.33 0.88 -8.95
C LYS A 89 -22.30 0.09 -9.75
N GLU A 90 -21.04 0.14 -9.33
CA GLU A 90 -19.93 -0.52 -10.02
C GLU A 90 -19.72 -1.96 -9.53
N LYS A 91 -19.13 -2.79 -10.39
CA LYS A 91 -18.60 -4.09 -9.99
C LYS A 91 -17.29 -3.88 -9.25
N LEU A 92 -17.25 -4.23 -7.99
CA LEU A 92 -16.09 -3.99 -7.13
C LEU A 92 -15.20 -5.24 -7.07
N ILE A 93 -13.92 -5.04 -7.34
CA ILE A 93 -12.86 -6.04 -7.18
C ILE A 93 -12.05 -5.64 -5.95
N LEU A 94 -12.00 -6.48 -4.93
CA LEU A 94 -11.33 -6.15 -3.67
C LEU A 94 -10.19 -7.11 -3.35
N ARG A 95 -9.33 -6.65 -2.44
CA ARG A 95 -8.39 -7.50 -1.73
C ARG A 95 -9.15 -8.46 -0.80
N LEU A 96 -8.53 -9.59 -0.47
CA LEU A 96 -9.06 -10.50 0.57
C LEU A 96 -9.25 -9.77 1.92
N PRO A 97 -10.16 -10.27 2.78
CA PRO A 97 -10.54 -9.59 4.04
C PRO A 97 -9.38 -9.24 4.97
N ASN A 98 -8.29 -10.01 4.97
CA ASN A 98 -7.15 -9.79 5.87
C ASN A 98 -6.10 -8.80 5.32
N SER A 99 -6.38 -8.10 4.22
CA SER A 99 -5.45 -7.10 3.68
C SER A 99 -5.65 -5.74 4.34
N GLY A 100 -4.55 -5.04 4.64
CA GLY A 100 -4.61 -3.69 5.20
C GLY A 100 -5.37 -2.69 4.32
N THR A 101 -5.29 -2.83 2.99
CA THR A 101 -6.05 -2.01 2.03
C THR A 101 -7.56 -2.19 2.23
N ARG A 102 -8.05 -3.43 2.32
CA ARG A 102 -9.47 -3.71 2.52
C ARG A 102 -9.93 -3.25 3.90
N SER A 103 -9.20 -3.57 4.95
CA SER A 103 -9.56 -3.16 6.32
C SER A 103 -9.63 -1.64 6.47
N LEU A 104 -8.73 -0.89 5.81
CA LEU A 104 -8.78 0.57 5.82
C LEU A 104 -10.02 1.10 5.10
N PHE A 105 -10.40 0.51 3.97
CA PHE A 105 -11.60 0.89 3.24
C PHE A 105 -12.86 0.60 4.07
N GLU A 106 -12.99 -0.60 4.63
CA GLU A 106 -14.12 -1.00 5.48
C GLU A 106 -14.26 -0.08 6.70
N ALA A 107 -13.16 0.24 7.40
CA ALA A 107 -13.18 1.17 8.55
C ALA A 107 -13.68 2.57 8.16
N HIS A 108 -13.36 3.04 6.94
CA HIS A 108 -13.86 4.32 6.44
C HIS A 108 -15.33 4.25 6.01
N LEU A 109 -15.80 3.12 5.49
CA LEU A 109 -17.22 2.89 5.24
C LEU A 109 -18.00 2.96 6.55
N GLU A 110 -17.61 2.21 7.57
CA GLU A 110 -18.22 2.21 8.89
C GLU A 110 -18.27 3.62 9.51
N SER A 111 -17.20 4.40 9.39
CA SER A 111 -17.15 5.78 9.89
C SER A 111 -18.14 6.73 9.19
N ASN A 112 -18.59 6.35 7.99
CA ASN A 112 -19.61 7.06 7.21
C ASN A 112 -20.99 6.42 7.30
N ASN A 113 -21.20 5.48 8.25
CA ASN A 113 -22.43 4.70 8.42
C ASN A 113 -22.81 3.89 7.18
N GLU A 114 -21.81 3.39 6.47
CA GLU A 114 -21.95 2.52 5.32
C GLU A 114 -21.42 1.12 5.64
N ASP A 115 -21.93 0.12 4.94
CA ASP A 115 -21.51 -1.27 5.05
C ASP A 115 -21.06 -1.78 3.69
N LEU A 116 -20.06 -2.67 3.67
CA LEU A 116 -19.58 -3.27 2.43
C LEU A 116 -20.66 -4.11 1.74
N ASP A 117 -21.63 -4.63 2.47
CA ASP A 117 -22.77 -5.39 1.92
C ASP A 117 -23.66 -4.54 0.99
N ALA A 118 -23.58 -3.20 1.07
CA ALA A 118 -24.25 -2.29 0.15
C ALA A 118 -23.55 -2.18 -1.23
N PHE A 119 -22.37 -2.76 -1.39
CA PHE A 119 -21.55 -2.69 -2.60
C PHE A 119 -21.58 -4.01 -3.37
N ASN A 120 -21.47 -3.93 -4.69
CA ASN A 120 -21.46 -5.09 -5.57
C ASN A 120 -20.05 -5.70 -5.68
N VAL A 121 -19.58 -6.39 -4.64
CA VAL A 121 -18.30 -7.09 -4.65
C VAL A 121 -18.41 -8.36 -5.49
N THR A 122 -17.75 -8.38 -6.65
CA THR A 122 -17.84 -9.49 -7.62
C THR A 122 -16.64 -10.40 -7.62
N ILE A 123 -15.45 -9.89 -7.26
CA ILE A 123 -14.20 -10.65 -7.27
C ILE A 123 -13.37 -10.26 -6.04
N GLU A 124 -12.78 -11.25 -5.40
CA GLU A 124 -11.84 -11.06 -4.30
C GLU A 124 -10.49 -11.71 -4.65
N VAL A 125 -9.40 -10.96 -4.48
CA VAL A 125 -8.05 -11.37 -4.93
C VAL A 125 -7.00 -11.02 -3.86
N ASP A 126 -6.03 -11.90 -3.70
CA ASP A 126 -4.90 -11.70 -2.78
C ASP A 126 -3.76 -10.83 -3.34
N ASN A 127 -3.71 -10.62 -4.64
CA ASN A 127 -2.60 -9.98 -5.34
C ASN A 127 -3.02 -8.72 -6.08
N ILE A 128 -2.36 -7.58 -5.78
CA ILE A 128 -2.65 -6.28 -6.42
C ILE A 128 -2.35 -6.28 -7.92
N ALA A 129 -1.32 -7.01 -8.39
CA ALA A 129 -1.01 -7.03 -9.82
C ALA A 129 -2.17 -7.66 -10.61
N THR A 130 -2.75 -8.75 -10.10
CA THR A 130 -3.94 -9.37 -10.68
C THR A 130 -5.15 -8.42 -10.66
N ILE A 131 -5.37 -7.69 -9.56
CA ILE A 131 -6.45 -6.70 -9.50
C ILE A 131 -6.26 -5.63 -10.57
N LYS A 132 -5.04 -5.07 -10.70
CA LYS A 132 -4.76 -4.06 -11.72
C LYS A 132 -5.03 -4.57 -13.13
N ASP A 133 -4.64 -5.80 -13.42
CA ASP A 133 -4.90 -6.41 -14.73
C ASP A 133 -6.41 -6.55 -15.01
N LEU A 134 -7.19 -6.98 -14.03
CA LEU A 134 -8.65 -7.04 -14.13
C LEU A 134 -9.28 -5.66 -14.35
N VAL A 135 -8.82 -4.64 -13.61
CA VAL A 135 -9.29 -3.26 -13.77
C VAL A 135 -8.94 -2.70 -15.15
N ILE A 136 -7.72 -2.92 -15.64
CA ILE A 136 -7.28 -2.45 -16.96
C ILE A 136 -8.17 -3.03 -18.08
N HIS A 137 -8.62 -4.27 -17.93
CA HIS A 137 -9.50 -4.94 -18.89
C HIS A 137 -11.01 -4.70 -18.65
N ASP A 138 -11.34 -3.72 -17.79
CA ASP A 138 -12.71 -3.29 -17.49
C ASP A 138 -13.64 -4.39 -16.92
N PHE A 139 -13.07 -5.34 -16.17
CA PHE A 139 -13.87 -6.35 -15.46
C PHE A 139 -14.54 -5.80 -14.19
N GLY A 140 -14.13 -4.61 -13.76
CA GLY A 140 -14.64 -3.90 -12.59
C GLY A 140 -13.71 -2.78 -12.15
N VAL A 141 -14.01 -2.18 -11.01
CA VAL A 141 -13.21 -1.13 -10.38
C VAL A 141 -12.65 -1.61 -9.04
N SER A 142 -11.61 -0.98 -8.51
CA SER A 142 -11.00 -1.43 -7.26
C SER A 142 -10.50 -0.27 -6.40
N ILE A 143 -10.52 -0.49 -5.08
CA ILE A 143 -9.88 0.41 -4.10
C ILE A 143 -8.44 -0.05 -3.91
N LEU A 144 -7.50 0.77 -4.33
CA LEU A 144 -6.07 0.47 -4.31
C LEU A 144 -5.24 1.62 -3.74
N PRO A 145 -4.05 1.34 -3.21
CA PRO A 145 -3.08 2.37 -2.89
C PRO A 145 -2.67 3.14 -4.15
N LYS A 146 -2.65 4.46 -4.08
CA LYS A 146 -2.18 5.28 -5.23
C LYS A 146 -0.76 4.91 -5.63
N SER A 147 0.12 4.69 -4.66
CA SER A 147 1.50 4.29 -4.92
C SER A 147 1.63 3.01 -5.74
N ALA A 148 0.71 2.06 -5.56
CA ALA A 148 0.68 0.80 -6.31
C ALA A 148 0.22 0.97 -7.77
N CYS A 149 -0.43 2.10 -8.10
CA CYS A 149 -0.96 2.39 -9.44
C CYS A 149 -0.05 3.31 -10.28
N LEU A 150 1.02 3.86 -9.73
CA LEU A 150 1.84 4.90 -10.39
C LEU A 150 2.39 4.48 -11.77
N ASN A 151 2.82 3.23 -11.92
CA ASN A 151 3.34 2.75 -13.20
C ASN A 151 2.25 2.68 -14.28
N GLU A 152 1.07 2.22 -13.92
CA GLU A 152 -0.09 2.11 -14.82
C GLU A 152 -0.63 3.48 -15.19
N ILE A 153 -0.65 4.42 -14.24
CA ILE A 153 -1.01 5.83 -14.49
C ILE A 153 -0.05 6.46 -15.51
N ARG A 154 1.27 6.33 -15.29
CA ARG A 154 2.28 6.86 -16.22
C ARG A 154 2.18 6.25 -17.63
N LYS A 155 1.86 4.96 -17.71
CA LYS A 155 1.65 4.25 -18.97
C LYS A 155 0.26 4.47 -19.56
N LYS A 156 -0.57 5.30 -18.93
CA LYS A 156 -1.96 5.57 -19.32
C LYS A 156 -2.79 4.30 -19.49
N LYS A 157 -2.61 3.32 -18.61
CA LYS A 157 -3.34 2.04 -18.65
C LYS A 157 -4.57 2.05 -17.76
N LEU A 158 -4.59 2.85 -16.70
CA LEU A 158 -5.73 3.06 -15.82
C LEU A 158 -5.77 4.50 -15.31
N THR A 159 -6.92 4.89 -14.80
CA THR A 159 -7.15 6.17 -14.12
C THR A 159 -7.42 5.91 -12.64
N VAL A 160 -7.00 6.84 -11.78
CA VAL A 160 -7.32 6.82 -10.35
C VAL A 160 -8.12 8.05 -9.97
N ILE A 161 -9.14 7.85 -9.13
CA ILE A 161 -10.11 8.87 -8.76
C ILE A 161 -10.28 8.86 -7.24
N PRO A 162 -10.24 10.02 -6.56
CA PRO A 162 -10.59 10.12 -5.15
C PRO A 162 -12.08 9.89 -4.94
N ILE A 163 -12.43 9.32 -3.78
CA ILE A 163 -13.82 9.16 -3.35
C ILE A 163 -14.15 10.31 -2.40
N GLU A 164 -15.28 10.96 -2.65
CA GLU A 164 -15.74 12.08 -1.85
C GLU A 164 -15.91 11.67 -0.38
N ASN A 165 -15.45 12.55 0.53
CA ASN A 165 -15.50 12.35 1.99
C ASN A 165 -14.75 11.12 2.53
N LEU A 166 -13.96 10.40 1.71
CA LEU A 166 -13.11 9.31 2.15
C LEU A 166 -11.62 9.69 2.04
N SER A 167 -11.04 10.12 3.16
CA SER A 167 -9.60 10.37 3.26
C SER A 167 -8.89 9.14 3.82
N MET A 168 -8.76 8.10 2.99
CA MET A 168 -8.18 6.81 3.37
C MET A 168 -6.65 6.85 3.35
N THR A 169 -6.08 7.60 4.28
CA THR A 169 -4.63 7.81 4.40
C THR A 169 -4.00 6.71 5.24
N ARG A 170 -2.81 6.26 4.85
CA ARG A 170 -2.01 5.29 5.60
C ARG A 170 -0.54 5.73 5.67
N GLU A 171 0.08 5.47 6.79
CA GLU A 171 1.52 5.66 6.98
C GLU A 171 2.28 4.41 6.54
N ILE A 172 3.44 4.61 5.92
CA ILE A 172 4.41 3.55 5.63
C ILE A 172 5.59 3.78 6.56
N ASN A 173 5.85 2.82 7.43
CA ASN A 173 6.86 2.93 8.48
C ASN A 173 7.92 1.84 8.35
N ILE A 174 9.20 2.18 8.65
CA ILE A 174 10.20 1.19 9.04
C ILE A 174 10.06 0.98 10.54
N VAL A 175 9.93 -0.28 10.94
CA VAL A 175 9.87 -0.69 12.33
C VAL A 175 11.09 -1.54 12.66
N TYR A 176 11.68 -1.29 13.80
CA TYR A 176 12.89 -1.97 14.26
C TYR A 176 12.88 -2.13 15.77
N HIS A 177 13.63 -3.11 16.27
CA HIS A 177 13.78 -3.31 17.70
C HIS A 177 14.50 -2.10 18.32
N LYS A 178 14.10 -1.66 19.51
CA LYS A 178 14.73 -0.49 20.17
C LYS A 178 16.22 -0.67 20.43
N ASP A 179 16.68 -1.92 20.54
CA ASP A 179 18.09 -2.28 20.72
C ASP A 179 18.85 -2.39 19.38
N PHE A 180 18.23 -1.98 18.26
CA PHE A 180 18.89 -1.98 16.96
C PHE A 180 19.96 -0.88 16.91
N GLU A 181 21.23 -1.30 16.79
CA GLU A 181 22.39 -0.40 16.91
C GLU A 181 22.82 0.26 15.58
N HIS A 182 22.38 -0.29 14.43
CA HIS A 182 22.83 0.16 13.11
C HIS A 182 21.99 1.29 12.54
N MET A 183 21.97 2.44 13.23
CA MET A 183 21.18 3.61 12.82
C MET A 183 21.67 4.25 11.52
N ASP A 184 22.90 4.02 11.10
CA ASP A 184 23.46 4.40 9.81
C ASP A 184 22.76 3.71 8.65
N ILE A 185 22.43 2.42 8.80
CA ILE A 185 21.64 1.65 7.82
C ILE A 185 20.26 2.28 7.66
N LEU A 186 19.57 2.57 8.77
CA LEU A 186 18.25 3.20 8.72
C LEU A 186 18.29 4.57 8.03
N ARG A 187 19.28 5.39 8.34
CA ARG A 187 19.47 6.69 7.68
C ARG A 187 19.75 6.55 6.19
N GLY A 188 20.58 5.60 5.80
CA GLY A 188 20.88 5.31 4.40
C GLY A 188 19.62 4.89 3.63
N ILE A 189 18.86 3.92 4.15
CA ILE A 189 17.61 3.44 3.57
C ILE A 189 16.58 4.58 3.44
N THR A 190 16.39 5.36 4.51
CA THR A 190 15.44 6.50 4.52
C THR A 190 15.84 7.56 3.50
N SER A 191 17.14 7.88 3.39
CA SER A 191 17.65 8.84 2.41
C SER A 191 17.39 8.38 0.97
N ILE A 192 17.65 7.11 0.67
CA ILE A 192 17.39 6.54 -0.66
C ILE A 192 15.88 6.56 -0.96
N TYR A 193 15.04 6.21 0.01
CA TYR A 193 13.59 6.25 -0.13
C TYR A 193 13.11 7.66 -0.51
N GLN A 194 13.54 8.68 0.23
CA GLN A 194 13.17 10.08 -0.01
C GLN A 194 13.60 10.56 -1.41
N LYS A 195 14.80 10.22 -1.85
CA LYS A 195 15.28 10.56 -3.20
C LYS A 195 14.45 9.91 -4.30
N LEU A 196 14.08 8.63 -4.13
CA LEU A 196 13.25 7.90 -5.09
C LEU A 196 11.81 8.40 -5.09
N SER A 197 11.23 8.71 -3.93
CA SER A 197 9.89 9.27 -3.81
C SER A 197 9.80 10.64 -4.50
N ALA A 198 10.76 11.54 -4.24
CA ALA A 198 10.81 12.86 -4.87
C ALA A 198 10.94 12.80 -6.41
N SER A 199 11.59 11.76 -6.95
CA SER A 199 11.74 11.59 -8.41
C SER A 199 10.49 11.00 -9.09
N ARG A 200 9.52 10.52 -8.32
CA ARG A 200 8.28 9.87 -8.81
C ARG A 200 7.05 10.78 -8.76
N ASN A 201 7.12 11.85 -7.99
CA ASN A 201 6.11 12.90 -7.93
C ASN A 201 6.35 13.95 -9.01
#